data_c0c7cdf32f4cbf3403514dda151b01ae
#
_entry.id   c0c7cdf32f4cbf3403514dda151b01ae
#
_cell.length_a   1.000
_cell.length_b   1.000
_cell.length_c   1.000
_cell.angle_alpha   90.00
_cell.angle_beta   90.00
_cell.angle_gamma   90.00
#
_symmetry.space_group_name_H-M   'P 1'
#
loop_
_entity.id
_entity.type
_entity.pdbx_description
1 polymer ?
#
loop_
_entity_poly.entity_id
_entity_poly.type
_entity_poly.pdbx_seq_one_letter_code
_entity_poly.pdbx_strand_id
1 'polypeptide(L)'
;MVPVTSPHRPGPDTPAGDPTAATGSPGLMLAMATLGFAVNFWAWALISPLGPLFRSTGSLGALTESDVALLVAVPVVVGSLGRIVVGGLTDRFGGRVMFPIVSGATIVPILFIAFVALDSYALLLVGGFFLGIGGTAFAVGVPFVNAWFPPEKRGLAVGIFGAGMGGTAISALTTVKLTHQLGAKAPFLITAVVLAVYAVAAWLVLRDAPGRVVPTTSLAARISANARLPITWQSCLLYAVAFGGYVAFSVYLPAYLKTAHHLTAESAANRMAGFVLIAVIMRPVGGWLADRMGAIPVLAGGFGIVVVCAGISAGTPPLAGIGTVAFLAMAAALGSGSGATFALIAQVTDPSRVGGVTGLVGAAGGLGGFVPPLIMGYVYGRTSSYAIGLWMLCVTAALALLLTVTIVRRTAASGQEAR
;
A
#
# COMPACT_ATOMS: atom_id res chain seq x y z
N MET A 1 29.80 -56.98 -28.67
CA MET A 1 28.48 -56.58 -29.23
C MET A 1 27.57 -56.26 -28.09
N VAL A 2 27.37 -54.95 -27.84
CA VAL A 2 26.46 -54.41 -26.82
C VAL A 2 25.24 -53.91 -27.58
N PRO A 3 23.99 -54.25 -27.21
CA PRO A 3 22.82 -53.76 -27.93
C PRO A 3 22.57 -52.30 -27.61
N VAL A 4 22.42 -51.50 -28.63
CA VAL A 4 22.00 -50.09 -28.60
C VAL A 4 20.52 -50.04 -28.26
N THR A 5 20.15 -49.52 -27.06
CA THR A 5 18.77 -49.24 -26.70
C THR A 5 18.31 -47.96 -27.41
N SER A 6 17.26 -48.08 -28.21
CA SER A 6 16.57 -47.00 -28.90
C SER A 6 15.93 -46.00 -27.92
N PRO A 7 15.86 -44.69 -28.25
CA PRO A 7 15.23 -43.68 -27.41
C PRO A 7 13.71 -43.87 -27.35
N HIS A 8 13.20 -43.94 -26.14
CA HIS A 8 11.78 -44.01 -25.83
C HIS A 8 11.05 -42.79 -26.39
N ARG A 9 10.18 -42.95 -27.38
CA ARG A 9 9.23 -41.92 -27.83
C ARG A 9 8.19 -41.74 -26.74
N PRO A 10 7.93 -40.52 -26.28
CA PRO A 10 6.76 -40.29 -25.38
C PRO A 10 5.48 -40.52 -26.18
N GLY A 11 4.59 -41.32 -25.60
CA GLY A 11 3.26 -41.62 -26.15
C GLY A 11 2.35 -40.35 -26.19
N PRO A 12 1.27 -40.40 -26.99
CA PRO A 12 0.37 -39.27 -27.23
C PRO A 12 -0.74 -39.10 -26.20
N ASP A 13 -0.51 -39.39 -24.92
CA ASP A 13 -1.53 -39.24 -23.87
C ASP A 13 -1.09 -38.23 -22.80
N THR A 14 -0.86 -36.96 -23.23
CA THR A 14 -1.00 -35.84 -22.32
C THR A 14 -2.50 -35.46 -22.34
N PRO A 15 -3.25 -35.57 -21.22
CA PRO A 15 -4.63 -35.13 -21.23
C PRO A 15 -4.65 -33.67 -21.60
N ALA A 16 -5.34 -33.35 -22.70
CA ALA A 16 -5.66 -31.99 -23.09
C ALA A 16 -6.32 -31.32 -21.88
N GLY A 17 -5.70 -30.30 -21.33
CA GLY A 17 -6.24 -29.53 -20.21
C GLY A 17 -7.66 -29.12 -20.54
N ASP A 18 -8.55 -29.35 -19.58
CA ASP A 18 -9.99 -29.06 -19.64
C ASP A 18 -10.20 -27.64 -20.22
N PRO A 19 -10.82 -27.47 -21.40
CA PRO A 19 -11.06 -26.16 -22.01
C PRO A 19 -12.03 -25.27 -21.22
N THR A 20 -12.57 -25.76 -20.09
CA THR A 20 -13.42 -24.99 -19.17
C THR A 20 -12.63 -24.26 -18.07
N ALA A 21 -11.31 -24.43 -18.00
CA ALA A 21 -10.46 -23.78 -17.02
C ALA A 21 -10.18 -22.31 -17.39
N ALA A 22 -10.88 -21.42 -16.70
CA ALA A 22 -10.64 -19.97 -16.54
C ALA A 22 -10.83 -19.09 -17.79
N THR A 23 -12.06 -18.83 -18.13
CA THR A 23 -12.47 -17.69 -18.97
C THR A 23 -12.34 -16.34 -18.23
N GLY A 24 -11.12 -15.93 -17.84
CA GLY A 24 -10.85 -14.63 -17.22
C GLY A 24 -9.82 -13.83 -18.03
N SER A 25 -10.14 -12.58 -18.38
CA SER A 25 -9.15 -11.66 -18.96
C SER A 25 -8.22 -11.13 -17.88
N PRO A 26 -6.87 -11.19 -18.02
CA PRO A 26 -5.94 -10.60 -17.06
C PRO A 26 -6.22 -9.11 -16.80
N GLY A 27 -6.61 -8.36 -17.85
CA GLY A 27 -6.98 -6.95 -17.72
C GLY A 27 -8.21 -6.72 -16.86
N LEU A 28 -9.25 -7.57 -17.00
CA LEU A 28 -10.44 -7.50 -16.15
C LEU A 28 -10.11 -7.85 -14.69
N MET A 29 -9.28 -8.87 -14.47
CA MET A 29 -8.85 -9.26 -13.12
C MET A 29 -8.05 -8.13 -12.45
N LEU A 30 -7.16 -7.47 -13.19
CA LEU A 30 -6.42 -6.30 -12.71
C LEU A 30 -7.35 -5.13 -12.39
N ALA A 31 -8.28 -4.79 -13.28
CA ALA A 31 -9.24 -3.71 -13.06
C ALA A 31 -10.11 -3.95 -11.83
N MET A 32 -10.65 -5.15 -11.69
CA MET A 32 -11.45 -5.55 -10.53
C MET A 32 -10.65 -5.55 -9.22
N ALA A 33 -9.41 -6.02 -9.24
CA ALA A 33 -8.54 -5.99 -8.08
C ALA A 33 -8.19 -4.54 -7.68
N THR A 34 -7.88 -3.67 -8.66
CA THR A 34 -7.58 -2.25 -8.44
C THR A 34 -8.77 -1.51 -7.86
N LEU A 35 -9.97 -1.75 -8.41
CA LEU A 35 -11.22 -1.20 -7.89
C LEU A 35 -11.46 -1.66 -6.45
N GLY A 36 -11.27 -2.96 -6.18
CA GLY A 36 -11.40 -3.52 -4.84
C GLY A 36 -10.44 -2.89 -3.84
N PHE A 37 -9.20 -2.68 -4.25
CA PHE A 37 -8.23 -1.98 -3.43
C PHE A 37 -8.68 -0.52 -3.16
N ALA A 38 -9.15 0.19 -4.19
CA ALA A 38 -9.60 1.57 -4.04
C ALA A 38 -10.81 1.69 -3.10
N VAL A 39 -11.82 0.84 -3.25
CA VAL A 39 -13.03 0.88 -2.40
C VAL A 39 -12.71 0.51 -0.94
N ASN A 40 -11.87 -0.50 -0.72
CA ASN A 40 -11.43 -0.88 0.64
C ASN A 40 -10.57 0.22 1.28
N PHE A 41 -9.72 0.92 0.52
CA PHE A 41 -8.90 2.02 1.02
C PHE A 41 -9.72 3.30 1.24
N TRP A 42 -10.78 3.52 0.48
CA TRP A 42 -11.77 4.55 0.79
C TRP A 42 -12.39 4.28 2.17
N ALA A 43 -12.89 3.06 2.41
CA ALA A 43 -13.44 2.64 3.68
C ALA A 43 -12.46 2.80 4.85
N TRP A 44 -11.25 2.27 4.67
CA TRP A 44 -10.18 2.33 5.67
C TRP A 44 -9.83 3.75 6.11
N ALA A 45 -9.92 4.72 5.21
CA ALA A 45 -9.57 6.11 5.46
C ALA A 45 -10.74 7.00 5.96
N LEU A 46 -11.96 6.46 6.17
CA LEU A 46 -13.14 7.26 6.51
C LEU A 46 -12.97 8.12 7.78
N ILE A 47 -12.28 7.60 8.79
CA ILE A 47 -12.10 8.32 10.07
C ILE A 47 -11.07 9.45 9.94
N SER A 48 -10.09 9.30 9.05
CA SER A 48 -8.97 10.25 8.94
C SER A 48 -9.40 11.71 8.71
N PRO A 49 -10.29 12.03 7.74
CA PRO A 49 -10.77 13.40 7.56
C PRO A 49 -11.77 13.86 8.63
N LEU A 50 -12.38 12.93 9.37
CA LEU A 50 -13.34 13.24 10.44
C LEU A 50 -12.66 13.61 11.76
N GLY A 51 -11.45 13.16 12.03
CA GLY A 51 -10.74 13.46 13.28
C GLY A 51 -10.64 14.97 13.56
N PRO A 52 -10.11 15.79 12.65
CA PRO A 52 -10.11 17.25 12.80
C PRO A 52 -11.51 17.86 12.88
N LEU A 53 -12.52 17.29 12.20
CA LEU A 53 -13.90 17.76 12.26
C LEU A 53 -14.51 17.53 13.66
N PHE A 54 -14.37 16.33 14.23
CA PHE A 54 -14.85 16.03 15.58
C PHE A 54 -14.26 16.96 16.64
N ARG A 55 -12.96 17.29 16.48
CA ARG A 55 -12.30 18.23 17.37
C ARG A 55 -12.83 19.65 17.22
N SER A 56 -13.03 20.14 16.00
CA SER A 56 -13.49 21.51 15.75
C SER A 56 -14.95 21.72 16.15
N THR A 57 -15.78 20.69 16.04
CA THR A 57 -17.20 20.74 16.42
C THR A 57 -17.45 20.46 17.90
N GLY A 58 -16.47 19.86 18.61
CA GLY A 58 -16.65 19.42 20.00
C GLY A 58 -17.66 18.30 20.17
N SER A 59 -18.09 17.63 19.09
CA SER A 59 -19.14 16.59 19.11
C SER A 59 -18.79 15.37 19.99
N LEU A 60 -17.51 15.16 20.27
CA LEU A 60 -17.00 14.08 21.13
C LEU A 60 -16.37 14.63 22.43
N GLY A 61 -16.69 15.88 22.81
CA GLY A 61 -16.03 16.58 23.91
C GLY A 61 -14.71 17.25 23.49
N ALA A 62 -13.92 17.66 24.47
CA ALA A 62 -12.64 18.34 24.22
C ALA A 62 -11.55 17.34 23.84
N LEU A 63 -11.42 17.04 22.55
CA LEU A 63 -10.36 16.17 22.03
C LEU A 63 -9.03 16.92 21.94
N THR A 64 -7.96 16.30 22.46
CA THR A 64 -6.59 16.76 22.29
C THR A 64 -6.06 16.41 20.90
N GLU A 65 -4.94 17.01 20.49
CA GLU A 65 -4.20 16.61 19.27
C GLU A 65 -3.83 15.12 19.30
N SER A 66 -3.45 14.62 20.47
CA SER A 66 -3.08 13.22 20.67
C SER A 66 -4.27 12.27 20.49
N ASP A 67 -5.47 12.68 20.93
CA ASP A 67 -6.68 11.88 20.74
C ASP A 67 -7.04 11.76 19.26
N VAL A 68 -6.95 12.85 18.50
CA VAL A 68 -7.18 12.85 17.05
C VAL A 68 -6.12 11.98 16.35
N ALA A 69 -4.86 12.13 16.73
CA ALA A 69 -3.77 11.34 16.16
C ALA A 69 -3.97 9.84 16.42
N LEU A 70 -4.38 9.46 17.63
CA LEU A 70 -4.66 8.06 17.98
C LEU A 70 -5.84 7.52 17.18
N LEU A 71 -6.93 8.29 17.05
CA LEU A 71 -8.12 7.88 16.31
C LEU A 71 -7.80 7.59 14.83
N VAL A 72 -6.94 8.39 14.20
CA VAL A 72 -6.49 8.20 12.81
C VAL A 72 -5.49 7.05 12.69
N ALA A 73 -4.68 6.84 13.72
CA ALA A 73 -3.60 5.88 13.74
C ALA A 73 -4.05 4.42 13.90
N VAL A 74 -5.06 4.19 14.73
CA VAL A 74 -5.52 2.83 15.09
C VAL A 74 -5.88 1.98 13.86
N PRO A 75 -6.66 2.47 12.86
CA PRO A 75 -6.93 1.71 11.64
C PRO A 75 -5.65 1.36 10.85
N VAL A 76 -4.64 2.22 10.90
CA VAL A 76 -3.37 2.01 10.17
C VAL A 76 -2.60 0.83 10.77
N VAL A 77 -2.51 0.75 12.09
CA VAL A 77 -1.82 -0.35 12.78
C VAL A 77 -2.45 -1.69 12.43
N VAL A 78 -3.78 -1.80 12.58
CA VAL A 78 -4.50 -3.04 12.28
C VAL A 78 -4.44 -3.38 10.80
N GLY A 79 -4.63 -2.40 9.94
CA GLY A 79 -4.49 -2.58 8.49
C GLY A 79 -3.08 -3.02 8.07
N SER A 80 -2.05 -2.58 8.79
CA SER A 80 -0.68 -2.98 8.52
C SER A 80 -0.39 -4.39 9.01
N LEU A 81 -0.62 -4.68 10.29
CA LEU A 81 -0.33 -5.98 10.89
C LEU A 81 -1.23 -7.09 10.32
N GLY A 82 -2.49 -6.78 10.05
CA GLY A 82 -3.45 -7.70 9.45
C GLY A 82 -3.04 -8.21 8.06
N ARG A 83 -2.22 -7.44 7.31
CA ARG A 83 -1.66 -7.87 6.00
C ARG A 83 -0.84 -9.15 6.10
N ILE A 84 -0.18 -9.38 7.22
CA ILE A 84 0.63 -10.61 7.44
C ILE A 84 -0.27 -11.85 7.41
N VAL A 85 -1.39 -11.80 8.13
CA VAL A 85 -2.36 -12.88 8.19
C VAL A 85 -3.11 -13.02 6.87
N VAL A 86 -3.65 -11.91 6.36
CA VAL A 86 -4.45 -11.89 5.13
C VAL A 86 -3.62 -12.29 3.91
N GLY A 87 -2.35 -11.87 3.82
CA GLY A 87 -1.44 -12.32 2.75
C GLY A 87 -1.26 -13.83 2.74
N GLY A 88 -1.05 -14.43 3.91
CA GLY A 88 -0.95 -15.88 4.03
C GLY A 88 -2.26 -16.61 3.76
N LEU A 89 -3.41 -16.04 4.16
CA LEU A 89 -4.73 -16.59 3.81
C LEU A 89 -5.00 -16.49 2.31
N THR A 90 -4.57 -15.42 1.65
CA THR A 90 -4.71 -15.24 0.21
C THR A 90 -3.95 -16.30 -0.57
N ASP A 91 -2.75 -16.66 -0.15
CA ASP A 91 -2.01 -17.76 -0.78
C ASP A 91 -2.78 -19.09 -0.69
N ARG A 92 -3.52 -19.31 0.42
CA ARG A 92 -4.30 -20.55 0.62
C ARG A 92 -5.64 -20.55 -0.10
N PHE A 93 -6.43 -19.46 0.03
CA PHE A 93 -7.81 -19.41 -0.45
C PHE A 93 -7.97 -18.72 -1.81
N GLY A 94 -6.95 -17.98 -2.27
CA GLY A 94 -6.98 -17.22 -3.51
C GLY A 94 -7.64 -15.86 -3.38
N GLY A 95 -7.36 -15.00 -4.36
CA GLY A 95 -7.90 -13.64 -4.38
C GLY A 95 -9.39 -13.58 -4.69
N ARG A 96 -9.89 -14.54 -5.48
CA ARG A 96 -11.33 -14.69 -5.77
C ARG A 96 -12.18 -14.75 -4.51
N VAL A 97 -11.71 -15.45 -3.48
CA VAL A 97 -12.41 -15.64 -2.20
C VAL A 97 -12.07 -14.51 -1.23
N MET A 98 -10.81 -14.13 -1.18
CA MET A 98 -10.34 -13.18 -0.16
C MET A 98 -10.79 -11.73 -0.39
N PHE A 99 -10.93 -11.26 -1.64
CA PHE A 99 -11.45 -9.90 -1.91
C PHE A 99 -12.89 -9.71 -1.39
N PRO A 100 -13.87 -10.59 -1.73
CA PRO A 100 -15.22 -10.49 -1.16
C PRO A 100 -15.23 -10.59 0.37
N ILE A 101 -14.42 -11.48 0.95
CA ILE A 101 -14.36 -11.66 2.41
C ILE A 101 -13.84 -10.39 3.10
N VAL A 102 -12.72 -9.83 2.64
CA VAL A 102 -12.16 -8.59 3.22
C VAL A 102 -13.14 -7.44 3.07
N SER A 103 -13.73 -7.28 1.89
CA SER A 103 -14.72 -6.21 1.65
C SER A 103 -15.97 -6.37 2.51
N GLY A 104 -16.51 -7.58 2.60
CA GLY A 104 -17.66 -7.89 3.44
C GLY A 104 -17.38 -7.71 4.95
N ALA A 105 -16.22 -8.17 5.41
CA ALA A 105 -15.79 -8.00 6.79
C ALA A 105 -15.60 -6.52 7.16
N THR A 106 -15.19 -5.68 6.20
CA THR A 106 -15.02 -4.23 6.41
C THR A 106 -16.38 -3.51 6.58
N ILE A 107 -17.46 -4.04 6.05
CA ILE A 107 -18.82 -3.47 6.22
C ILE A 107 -19.24 -3.49 7.69
N VAL A 108 -18.87 -4.52 8.43
CA VAL A 108 -19.29 -4.67 9.86
C VAL A 108 -18.82 -3.48 10.71
N PRO A 109 -17.53 -3.12 10.78
CA PRO A 109 -17.10 -1.95 11.54
C PRO A 109 -17.64 -0.63 10.99
N ILE A 110 -17.88 -0.52 9.68
CA ILE A 110 -18.50 0.69 9.10
C ILE A 110 -19.91 0.88 9.68
N LEU A 111 -20.74 -0.16 9.69
CA LEU A 111 -22.08 -0.10 10.23
C LEU A 111 -22.07 0.11 11.75
N PHE A 112 -21.13 -0.53 12.47
CA PHE A 112 -20.92 -0.28 13.88
C PHE A 112 -20.62 1.20 14.15
N ILE A 113 -19.72 1.81 13.38
CA ILE A 113 -19.40 3.22 13.51
C ILE A 113 -20.64 4.07 13.23
N ALA A 114 -21.35 3.81 12.14
CA ALA A 114 -22.51 4.60 11.71
C ALA A 114 -23.67 4.60 12.71
N PHE A 115 -23.90 3.48 13.42
CA PHE A 115 -25.08 3.33 14.26
C PHE A 115 -24.82 3.35 15.75
N VAL A 116 -23.57 3.08 16.18
CA VAL A 116 -23.24 2.88 17.60
C VAL A 116 -22.12 3.81 18.09
N ALA A 117 -21.13 4.13 17.24
CA ALA A 117 -19.90 4.70 17.74
C ALA A 117 -19.76 6.23 17.55
N LEU A 118 -20.59 6.87 16.73
CA LEU A 118 -20.42 8.29 16.35
C LEU A 118 -20.41 9.27 17.52
N ASP A 119 -21.06 8.91 18.63
CA ASP A 119 -21.20 9.78 19.81
C ASP A 119 -20.23 9.41 20.94
N SER A 120 -19.29 8.48 20.70
CA SER A 120 -18.34 8.01 21.71
C SER A 120 -16.94 7.81 21.14
N TYR A 121 -15.97 8.57 21.67
CA TYR A 121 -14.55 8.44 21.28
C TYR A 121 -14.01 7.01 21.47
N ALA A 122 -14.34 6.35 22.60
CA ALA A 122 -13.88 4.99 22.87
C ALA A 122 -14.47 3.99 21.88
N LEU A 123 -15.76 4.10 21.51
CA LEU A 123 -16.38 3.24 20.51
C LEU A 123 -15.85 3.51 19.11
N LEU A 124 -15.51 4.77 18.78
CA LEU A 124 -14.84 5.10 17.53
C LEU A 124 -13.45 4.47 17.42
N LEU A 125 -12.69 4.40 18.52
CA LEU A 125 -11.42 3.69 18.55
C LEU A 125 -11.62 2.19 18.28
N VAL A 126 -12.63 1.56 18.90
CA VAL A 126 -12.98 0.16 18.66
C VAL A 126 -13.39 -0.05 17.19
N GLY A 127 -14.30 0.78 16.69
CA GLY A 127 -14.72 0.74 15.28
C GLY A 127 -13.55 0.95 14.31
N GLY A 128 -12.69 1.91 14.61
CA GLY A 128 -11.47 2.20 13.84
C GLY A 128 -10.48 1.03 13.84
N PHE A 129 -10.33 0.35 14.97
CA PHE A 129 -9.50 -0.85 15.07
C PHE A 129 -9.95 -1.91 14.04
N PHE A 130 -11.22 -2.26 14.03
CA PHE A 130 -11.75 -3.25 13.09
C PHE A 130 -11.85 -2.69 11.65
N LEU A 131 -12.04 -1.39 11.46
CA LEU A 131 -12.01 -0.75 10.14
C LEU A 131 -10.66 -0.95 9.44
N GLY A 132 -9.59 -1.16 10.21
CA GLY A 132 -8.27 -1.55 9.72
C GLY A 132 -8.28 -2.77 8.79
N ILE A 133 -9.30 -3.66 8.88
CA ILE A 133 -9.44 -4.82 7.98
C ILE A 133 -9.43 -4.38 6.51
N GLY A 134 -10.09 -3.27 6.15
CA GLY A 134 -10.07 -2.73 4.79
C GLY A 134 -8.66 -2.45 4.25
N GLY A 135 -7.73 -2.03 5.13
CA GLY A 135 -6.33 -1.80 4.79
C GLY A 135 -5.56 -3.07 4.38
N THR A 136 -6.11 -4.25 4.67
CA THR A 136 -5.49 -5.55 4.32
C THR A 136 -5.72 -5.96 2.87
N ALA A 137 -6.66 -5.33 2.14
CA ALA A 137 -6.98 -5.63 0.74
C ALA A 137 -5.73 -5.57 -0.18
N PHE A 138 -4.74 -4.75 0.17
CA PHE A 138 -3.46 -4.71 -0.53
C PHE A 138 -2.75 -6.06 -0.56
N ALA A 139 -2.75 -6.80 0.57
CA ALA A 139 -2.10 -8.10 0.67
C ALA A 139 -2.86 -9.21 -0.08
N VAL A 140 -4.13 -8.98 -0.41
CA VAL A 140 -4.90 -9.85 -1.31
C VAL A 140 -4.50 -9.62 -2.76
N GLY A 141 -4.42 -8.37 -3.18
CA GLY A 141 -4.31 -8.04 -4.60
C GLY A 141 -2.93 -8.27 -5.19
N VAL A 142 -1.84 -8.04 -4.46
CA VAL A 142 -0.49 -8.22 -5.02
C VAL A 142 -0.24 -9.66 -5.49
N PRO A 143 -0.45 -10.71 -4.67
CA PRO A 143 -0.26 -12.08 -5.14
C PRO A 143 -1.27 -12.47 -6.21
N PHE A 144 -2.52 -12.00 -6.11
CA PHE A 144 -3.56 -12.24 -7.10
C PHE A 144 -3.17 -11.69 -8.47
N VAL A 145 -2.75 -10.41 -8.54
CA VAL A 145 -2.34 -9.77 -9.80
C VAL A 145 -1.07 -10.43 -10.36
N ASN A 146 -0.07 -10.71 -9.52
CA ASN A 146 1.14 -11.38 -9.94
C ASN A 146 0.90 -12.74 -10.61
N ALA A 147 -0.13 -13.47 -10.16
CA ALA A 147 -0.47 -14.77 -10.72
C ALA A 147 -1.08 -14.68 -12.15
N TRP A 148 -1.71 -13.55 -12.49
CA TRP A 148 -2.36 -13.33 -13.80
C TRP A 148 -1.42 -12.79 -14.88
N PHE A 149 -0.25 -12.27 -14.50
CA PHE A 149 0.68 -11.62 -15.44
C PHE A 149 2.01 -12.35 -15.54
N PRO A 150 2.60 -12.42 -16.76
CA PRO A 150 3.92 -12.99 -16.97
C PRO A 150 4.98 -12.14 -16.25
N PRO A 151 6.15 -12.72 -15.91
CA PRO A 151 7.19 -12.04 -15.12
C PRO A 151 7.57 -10.64 -15.63
N GLU A 152 7.61 -10.44 -16.95
CA GLU A 152 8.03 -9.21 -17.64
C GLU A 152 7.03 -8.06 -17.50
N LYS A 153 5.79 -8.34 -17.03
CA LYS A 153 4.71 -7.36 -16.87
C LYS A 153 4.18 -7.26 -15.43
N ARG A 154 4.76 -7.99 -14.50
CA ARG A 154 4.29 -8.03 -13.10
C ARG A 154 4.46 -6.70 -12.39
N GLY A 155 5.59 -6.02 -12.61
CA GLY A 155 5.85 -4.72 -11.99
C GLY A 155 4.83 -3.67 -12.43
N LEU A 156 4.57 -3.57 -13.75
CA LEU A 156 3.53 -2.69 -14.26
C LEU A 156 2.15 -3.04 -13.69
N ALA A 157 1.77 -4.31 -13.72
CA ALA A 157 0.46 -4.75 -13.26
C ALA A 157 0.25 -4.48 -11.76
N VAL A 158 1.23 -4.80 -10.92
CA VAL A 158 1.20 -4.50 -9.48
C VAL A 158 1.26 -3.00 -9.22
N GLY A 159 1.98 -2.25 -10.05
CA GLY A 159 1.99 -0.79 -10.00
C GLY A 159 0.61 -0.19 -10.28
N ILE A 160 -0.10 -0.66 -11.31
CA ILE A 160 -1.50 -0.26 -11.62
C ILE A 160 -2.43 -0.65 -10.47
N PHE A 161 -2.33 -1.88 -9.98
CA PHE A 161 -3.07 -2.31 -8.79
C PHE A 161 -2.80 -1.37 -7.61
N GLY A 162 -1.53 -1.01 -7.40
CA GLY A 162 -1.10 -0.11 -6.34
C GLY A 162 -1.70 1.30 -6.42
N ALA A 163 -2.11 1.76 -7.62
CA ALA A 163 -2.82 3.03 -7.78
C ALA A 163 -4.20 3.04 -7.11
N GLY A 164 -4.77 1.87 -6.78
CA GLY A 164 -5.99 1.75 -5.98
C GLY A 164 -5.89 2.39 -4.59
N MET A 165 -4.67 2.65 -4.07
CA MET A 165 -4.50 3.46 -2.86
C MET A 165 -5.12 4.87 -2.99
N GLY A 166 -5.40 5.35 -4.20
CA GLY A 166 -6.16 6.58 -4.46
C GLY A 166 -7.55 6.60 -3.81
N GLY A 167 -8.07 5.46 -3.34
CA GLY A 167 -9.27 5.39 -2.49
C GLY A 167 -9.18 6.28 -1.24
N THR A 168 -7.99 6.47 -0.68
CA THR A 168 -7.77 7.41 0.43
C THR A 168 -8.04 8.86 0.03
N ALA A 169 -7.72 9.25 -1.22
CA ALA A 169 -8.05 10.57 -1.74
C ALA A 169 -9.55 10.73 -1.94
N ILE A 170 -10.26 9.68 -2.39
CA ILE A 170 -11.72 9.69 -2.45
C ILE A 170 -12.30 9.96 -1.06
N SER A 171 -11.81 9.27 -0.04
CA SER A 171 -12.22 9.51 1.36
C SER A 171 -11.98 10.96 1.77
N ALA A 172 -10.78 11.47 1.58
CA ALA A 172 -10.41 12.84 1.96
C ALA A 172 -11.31 13.90 1.29
N LEU A 173 -11.65 13.71 0.02
CA LEU A 173 -12.46 14.66 -0.74
C LEU A 173 -13.96 14.57 -0.48
N THR A 174 -14.45 13.39 -0.10
CA THR A 174 -15.90 13.14 -0.02
C THR A 174 -16.42 13.08 1.41
N THR A 175 -15.68 12.53 2.35
CA THR A 175 -16.21 12.21 3.70
C THR A 175 -16.75 13.43 4.41
N VAL A 176 -15.99 14.51 4.51
CA VAL A 176 -16.43 15.74 5.20
C VAL A 176 -17.62 16.38 4.46
N LYS A 177 -17.58 16.43 3.13
CA LYS A 177 -18.69 16.97 2.32
C LYS A 177 -19.98 16.20 2.53
N LEU A 178 -19.90 14.86 2.49
CA LEU A 178 -21.06 14.00 2.74
C LEU A 178 -21.59 14.16 4.15
N THR A 179 -20.71 14.32 5.14
CA THR A 179 -21.12 14.57 6.53
C THR A 179 -21.89 15.88 6.66
N HIS A 180 -21.44 16.96 6.01
CA HIS A 180 -22.10 18.25 6.04
C HIS A 180 -23.41 18.28 5.28
N GLN A 181 -23.49 17.60 4.14
CA GLN A 181 -24.66 17.67 3.24
C GLN A 181 -25.76 16.65 3.61
N LEU A 182 -25.38 15.45 4.05
CA LEU A 182 -26.28 14.32 4.23
C LEU A 182 -26.27 13.76 5.67
N GLY A 183 -25.49 14.37 6.56
CA GLY A 183 -25.37 13.97 7.96
C GLY A 183 -24.23 12.99 8.26
N ALA A 184 -23.90 12.86 9.55
CA ALA A 184 -22.72 12.15 10.03
C ALA A 184 -22.64 10.66 9.62
N LYS A 185 -23.79 10.01 9.41
CA LYS A 185 -23.87 8.58 9.04
C LYS A 185 -23.63 8.35 7.55
N ALA A 186 -23.89 9.36 6.72
CA ALA A 186 -23.94 9.21 5.26
C ALA A 186 -22.64 8.68 4.64
N PRO A 187 -21.44 9.19 4.95
CA PRO A 187 -20.20 8.66 4.35
C PRO A 187 -19.99 7.17 4.67
N PHE A 188 -20.38 6.73 5.86
CA PHE A 188 -20.28 5.33 6.28
C PHE A 188 -21.26 4.45 5.50
N LEU A 189 -22.54 4.85 5.43
CA LEU A 189 -23.56 4.06 4.76
C LEU A 189 -23.32 3.97 3.24
N ILE A 190 -22.92 5.07 2.60
CA ILE A 190 -22.58 5.08 1.17
C ILE A 190 -21.41 4.13 0.92
N THR A 191 -20.35 4.21 1.72
CA THR A 191 -19.20 3.34 1.56
C THR A 191 -19.54 1.87 1.83
N ALA A 192 -20.41 1.57 2.81
CA ALA A 192 -20.89 0.22 3.07
C ALA A 192 -21.65 -0.37 1.86
N VAL A 193 -22.51 0.42 1.23
CA VAL A 193 -23.24 0.02 0.01
C VAL A 193 -22.27 -0.26 -1.13
N VAL A 194 -21.30 0.64 -1.37
CA VAL A 194 -20.28 0.46 -2.42
C VAL A 194 -19.44 -0.79 -2.17
N LEU A 195 -19.04 -1.05 -0.93
CA LEU A 195 -18.33 -2.29 -0.55
C LEU A 195 -19.18 -3.53 -0.77
N ALA A 196 -20.47 -3.51 -0.43
CA ALA A 196 -21.37 -4.63 -0.65
C ALA A 196 -21.54 -4.93 -2.15
N VAL A 197 -21.78 -3.90 -2.97
CA VAL A 197 -21.84 -4.03 -4.42
C VAL A 197 -20.54 -4.59 -4.98
N TYR A 198 -19.40 -4.06 -4.53
CA TYR A 198 -18.10 -4.58 -4.95
C TYR A 198 -17.89 -6.02 -4.51
N ALA A 199 -18.22 -6.41 -3.27
CA ALA A 199 -18.06 -7.77 -2.77
C ALA A 199 -18.85 -8.79 -3.61
N VAL A 200 -20.10 -8.46 -3.97
CA VAL A 200 -20.94 -9.26 -4.88
C VAL A 200 -20.33 -9.33 -6.27
N ALA A 201 -19.95 -8.18 -6.85
CA ALA A 201 -19.33 -8.14 -8.18
C ALA A 201 -18.00 -8.94 -8.20
N ALA A 202 -17.17 -8.81 -7.16
CA ALA A 202 -15.93 -9.57 -7.03
C ALA A 202 -16.18 -11.07 -6.95
N TRP A 203 -17.18 -11.51 -6.18
CA TRP A 203 -17.56 -12.93 -6.09
C TRP A 203 -17.98 -13.52 -7.44
N LEU A 204 -18.72 -12.74 -8.23
CA LEU A 204 -19.24 -13.16 -9.53
C LEU A 204 -18.18 -13.11 -10.64
N VAL A 205 -17.31 -12.10 -10.64
CA VAL A 205 -16.38 -11.80 -11.73
C VAL A 205 -14.99 -12.34 -11.51
N LEU A 206 -14.43 -12.23 -10.28
CA LEU A 206 -13.06 -12.63 -10.03
C LEU A 206 -12.87 -14.15 -10.22
N ARG A 207 -11.73 -14.48 -10.79
CA ARG A 207 -11.25 -15.87 -10.95
C ARG A 207 -9.79 -15.90 -10.51
N ASP A 208 -9.38 -17.00 -9.90
CA ASP A 208 -7.95 -17.22 -9.64
C ASP A 208 -7.24 -17.63 -10.93
N ALA A 209 -5.97 -17.34 -11.02
CA ALA A 209 -5.18 -17.65 -12.21
C ALA A 209 -5.05 -19.16 -12.39
N PRO A 210 -5.01 -19.66 -13.64
CA PRO A 210 -4.76 -21.07 -13.95
C PRO A 210 -3.42 -21.52 -13.36
N GLY A 211 -3.36 -22.74 -12.83
CA GLY A 211 -2.11 -23.30 -12.28
C GLY A 211 -1.73 -22.78 -10.91
N ARG A 212 -2.62 -22.10 -10.18
CA ARG A 212 -2.36 -21.67 -8.80
C ARG A 212 -2.03 -22.87 -7.89
N VAL A 213 -0.84 -22.85 -7.30
CA VAL A 213 -0.43 -23.89 -6.33
C VAL A 213 -0.94 -23.50 -4.95
N VAL A 214 -1.74 -24.36 -4.34
CA VAL A 214 -2.25 -24.17 -2.97
C VAL A 214 -1.22 -24.74 -1.98
N PRO A 215 -0.72 -23.93 -1.03
CA PRO A 215 0.23 -24.41 -0.05
C PRO A 215 -0.39 -25.39 0.93
N THR A 216 0.33 -26.48 1.23
CA THR A 216 -0.07 -27.51 2.18
C THR A 216 0.40 -27.26 3.62
N THR A 217 1.37 -26.35 3.80
CA THR A 217 1.97 -26.02 5.09
C THR A 217 1.11 -25.03 5.90
N SER A 218 1.23 -25.08 7.25
CA SER A 218 0.49 -24.19 8.13
C SER A 218 0.87 -22.71 7.92
N LEU A 219 -0.08 -21.81 8.18
CA LEU A 219 0.13 -20.35 8.06
C LEU A 219 1.33 -19.86 8.89
N ALA A 220 1.43 -20.32 10.13
CA ALA A 220 2.54 -19.91 11.02
C ALA A 220 3.91 -20.37 10.49
N ALA A 221 4.01 -21.60 10.00
CA ALA A 221 5.24 -22.11 9.38
C ALA A 221 5.64 -21.30 8.15
N ARG A 222 4.68 -20.89 7.34
CA ARG A 222 4.90 -20.05 6.14
C ARG A 222 5.35 -18.64 6.49
N ILE A 223 4.71 -17.99 7.46
CA ILE A 223 5.12 -16.68 7.95
C ILE A 223 6.57 -16.76 8.46
N SER A 224 6.88 -17.76 9.30
CA SER A 224 8.24 -17.98 9.79
C SER A 224 9.25 -18.23 8.67
N ALA A 225 8.89 -19.08 7.68
CA ALA A 225 9.75 -19.35 6.53
C ALA A 225 10.00 -18.10 5.67
N ASN A 226 8.98 -17.27 5.45
CA ASN A 226 9.11 -16.02 4.70
C ASN A 226 9.90 -14.95 5.48
N ALA A 227 9.73 -14.89 6.81
CA ALA A 227 10.50 -14.00 7.67
C ALA A 227 12.01 -14.35 7.76
N ARG A 228 12.39 -15.58 7.41
CA ARG A 228 13.80 -15.98 7.33
C ARG A 228 14.50 -15.58 6.04
N LEU A 229 13.75 -15.15 5.02
CA LEU A 229 14.33 -14.72 3.76
C LEU A 229 14.96 -13.32 3.91
N PRO A 230 16.24 -13.14 3.59
CA PRO A 230 16.89 -11.83 3.66
C PRO A 230 16.17 -10.77 2.84
N ILE A 231 15.69 -11.12 1.64
CA ILE A 231 14.96 -10.23 0.74
C ILE A 231 13.69 -9.66 1.38
N THR A 232 13.04 -10.40 2.31
CA THR A 232 11.86 -9.93 3.02
C THR A 232 12.19 -8.68 3.84
N TRP A 233 13.21 -8.71 4.68
CA TRP A 233 13.59 -7.57 5.54
C TRP A 233 14.19 -6.42 4.75
N GLN A 234 14.96 -6.74 3.71
CA GLN A 234 15.46 -5.74 2.76
C GLN A 234 14.29 -4.99 2.10
N SER A 235 13.32 -5.72 1.55
CA SER A 235 12.12 -5.12 0.95
C SER A 235 11.23 -4.42 1.98
N CYS A 236 11.17 -4.89 3.23
CA CYS A 236 10.49 -4.20 4.33
C CYS A 236 11.07 -2.79 4.55
N LEU A 237 12.39 -2.67 4.61
CA LEU A 237 13.04 -1.36 4.77
C LEU A 237 12.81 -0.47 3.55
N LEU A 238 13.02 -1.00 2.33
CA LEU A 238 12.82 -0.23 1.11
C LEU A 238 11.38 0.27 0.99
N TYR A 239 10.41 -0.57 1.30
CA TYR A 239 8.99 -0.19 1.22
C TYR A 239 8.57 0.73 2.38
N ALA A 240 9.12 0.55 3.57
CA ALA A 240 8.91 1.48 4.68
C ALA A 240 9.42 2.89 4.37
N VAL A 241 10.53 3.02 3.63
CA VAL A 241 11.02 4.34 3.18
C VAL A 241 10.19 4.86 2.00
N ALA A 242 9.95 4.05 0.96
CA ALA A 242 9.24 4.51 -0.25
C ALA A 242 7.76 4.81 0.03
N PHE A 243 7.02 3.85 0.55
CA PHE A 243 5.59 3.99 0.85
C PHE A 243 5.36 4.72 2.17
N GLY A 244 6.10 4.35 3.23
CA GLY A 244 6.01 5.01 4.52
C GLY A 244 6.39 6.47 4.44
N GLY A 245 7.48 6.81 3.73
CA GLY A 245 7.88 8.19 3.46
C GLY A 245 6.81 8.99 2.71
N TYR A 246 6.20 8.39 1.68
CA TYR A 246 5.05 8.97 0.98
C TYR A 246 3.88 9.26 1.92
N VAL A 247 3.46 8.27 2.72
CA VAL A 247 2.32 8.42 3.65
C VAL A 247 2.64 9.47 4.72
N ALA A 248 3.79 9.35 5.37
CA ALA A 248 4.23 10.30 6.38
C ALA A 248 4.25 11.73 5.82
N PHE A 249 4.84 11.91 4.64
CA PHE A 249 4.96 13.22 4.04
C PHE A 249 3.62 13.78 3.58
N SER A 250 2.70 12.95 3.09
CA SER A 250 1.34 13.38 2.74
C SER A 250 0.57 13.93 3.96
N VAL A 251 0.82 13.41 5.16
CA VAL A 251 0.24 13.93 6.41
C VAL A 251 0.89 15.25 6.83
N TYR A 252 2.21 15.38 6.66
CA TYR A 252 2.96 16.54 7.13
C TYR A 252 2.97 17.73 6.19
N LEU A 253 2.92 17.47 4.88
CA LEU A 253 3.08 18.52 3.88
C LEU A 253 2.11 19.70 4.08
N PRO A 254 0.82 19.52 4.41
CA PRO A 254 -0.08 20.63 4.68
C PRO A 254 0.38 21.49 5.86
N ALA A 255 0.79 20.86 6.96
CA ALA A 255 1.24 21.56 8.15
C ALA A 255 2.56 22.30 7.90
N TYR A 256 3.51 21.65 7.23
CA TYR A 256 4.77 22.26 6.79
C TYR A 256 4.53 23.49 5.90
N LEU A 257 3.68 23.39 4.88
CA LEU A 257 3.39 24.46 3.94
C LEU A 257 2.71 25.67 4.63
N LYS A 258 1.83 25.41 5.59
CA LYS A 258 1.21 26.46 6.40
C LYS A 258 2.21 27.18 7.28
N THR A 259 3.10 26.45 7.92
CA THR A 259 4.02 27.02 8.92
C THR A 259 5.26 27.65 8.28
N ALA A 260 5.94 26.91 7.37
CA ALA A 260 7.19 27.37 6.77
C ALA A 260 6.99 28.35 5.61
N HIS A 261 5.84 28.28 4.93
CA HIS A 261 5.56 29.11 3.75
C HIS A 261 4.33 30.00 3.90
N HIS A 262 3.73 30.07 5.09
CA HIS A 262 2.58 30.91 5.43
C HIS A 262 1.38 30.77 4.48
N LEU A 263 1.18 29.55 3.90
CA LEU A 263 0.06 29.29 3.01
C LEU A 263 -1.26 29.15 3.77
N THR A 264 -2.36 29.48 3.10
CA THR A 264 -3.70 29.17 3.61
C THR A 264 -3.91 27.64 3.69
N ALA A 265 -4.80 27.19 4.55
CA ALA A 265 -5.13 25.77 4.70
C ALA A 265 -5.57 25.14 3.36
N GLU A 266 -6.37 25.87 2.57
CA GLU A 266 -6.84 25.41 1.27
C GLU A 266 -5.69 25.26 0.26
N SER A 267 -4.80 26.26 0.15
CA SER A 267 -3.64 26.19 -0.75
C SER A 267 -2.69 25.07 -0.37
N ALA A 268 -2.47 24.85 0.92
CA ALA A 268 -1.64 23.75 1.43
C ALA A 268 -2.25 22.38 1.11
N ALA A 269 -3.57 22.23 1.29
CA ALA A 269 -4.30 20.99 0.96
C ALA A 269 -4.26 20.69 -0.54
N ASN A 270 -4.46 21.68 -1.40
CA ASN A 270 -4.41 21.52 -2.85
C ASN A 270 -3.01 21.06 -3.32
N ARG A 271 -1.94 21.60 -2.74
CA ARG A 271 -0.57 21.18 -3.07
C ARG A 271 -0.27 19.77 -2.57
N MET A 272 -0.77 19.42 -1.39
CA MET A 272 -0.69 18.05 -0.88
C MET A 272 -1.43 17.07 -1.80
N ALA A 273 -2.62 17.43 -2.28
CA ALA A 273 -3.37 16.60 -3.23
C ALA A 273 -2.56 16.38 -4.53
N GLY A 274 -1.87 17.40 -5.04
CA GLY A 274 -0.96 17.28 -6.18
C GLY A 274 0.21 16.32 -5.90
N PHE A 275 0.82 16.40 -4.72
CA PHE A 275 1.88 15.48 -4.28
C PHE A 275 1.39 14.02 -4.27
N VAL A 276 0.22 13.79 -3.66
CA VAL A 276 -0.40 12.46 -3.60
C VAL A 276 -0.71 11.92 -4.99
N LEU A 277 -1.30 12.74 -5.85
CA LEU A 277 -1.66 12.34 -7.22
C LEU A 277 -0.43 11.91 -8.03
N ILE A 278 0.65 12.68 -7.98
CA ILE A 278 1.91 12.33 -8.65
C ILE A 278 2.45 11.01 -8.12
N ALA A 279 2.49 10.82 -6.80
CA ALA A 279 3.00 9.58 -6.22
C ALA A 279 2.16 8.35 -6.64
N VAL A 280 0.83 8.49 -6.69
CA VAL A 280 -0.08 7.42 -7.12
C VAL A 280 0.15 7.06 -8.59
N ILE A 281 0.23 8.07 -9.48
CA ILE A 281 0.48 7.88 -10.91
C ILE A 281 1.87 7.26 -11.17
N MET A 282 2.86 7.63 -10.40
CA MET A 282 4.23 7.14 -10.57
C MET A 282 4.46 5.71 -10.07
N ARG A 283 3.52 5.10 -9.33
CA ARG A 283 3.63 3.66 -8.95
C ARG A 283 3.63 2.72 -10.15
N PRO A 284 2.65 2.79 -11.08
CA PRO A 284 2.71 1.98 -12.30
C PRO A 284 3.97 2.25 -13.13
N VAL A 285 4.38 3.53 -13.22
CA VAL A 285 5.60 3.91 -13.95
C VAL A 285 6.84 3.27 -13.34
N GLY A 286 6.97 3.30 -12.02
CA GLY A 286 8.08 2.65 -11.31
C GLY A 286 8.10 1.13 -11.49
N GLY A 287 6.92 0.48 -11.44
CA GLY A 287 6.77 -0.94 -11.74
C GLY A 287 7.17 -1.28 -13.18
N TRP A 288 6.69 -0.50 -14.15
CA TRP A 288 7.03 -0.67 -15.56
C TRP A 288 8.53 -0.45 -15.84
N LEU A 289 9.14 0.57 -15.25
CA LEU A 289 10.58 0.79 -15.33
C LEU A 289 11.36 -0.40 -14.75
N ALA A 290 10.89 -0.93 -13.60
CA ALA A 290 11.51 -2.08 -12.97
C ALA A 290 11.39 -3.36 -13.81
N ASP A 291 10.31 -3.53 -14.56
CA ASP A 291 10.17 -4.64 -15.52
C ASP A 291 11.17 -4.52 -16.69
N ARG A 292 11.51 -3.28 -17.14
CA ARG A 292 12.40 -3.04 -18.27
C ARG A 292 13.87 -2.97 -17.93
N MET A 293 14.22 -2.30 -16.83
CA MET A 293 15.59 -1.99 -16.45
C MET A 293 16.08 -2.82 -15.26
N GLY A 294 15.19 -3.64 -14.66
CA GLY A 294 15.38 -4.25 -13.35
C GLY A 294 14.99 -3.31 -12.20
N ALA A 295 14.62 -3.88 -11.06
CA ALA A 295 14.15 -3.11 -9.90
C ALA A 295 15.27 -2.30 -9.21
N ILE A 296 16.51 -2.81 -9.21
CA ILE A 296 17.63 -2.19 -8.49
C ILE A 296 17.97 -0.77 -8.99
N PRO A 297 18.14 -0.52 -10.31
CA PRO A 297 18.40 0.83 -10.83
C PRO A 297 17.28 1.82 -10.52
N VAL A 298 16.01 1.37 -10.60
CA VAL A 298 14.84 2.21 -10.33
C VAL A 298 14.78 2.61 -8.85
N LEU A 299 15.01 1.67 -7.94
CA LEU A 299 15.07 1.94 -6.49
C LEU A 299 16.23 2.86 -6.15
N ALA A 300 17.43 2.59 -6.69
CA ALA A 300 18.60 3.41 -6.42
C ALA A 300 18.42 4.85 -6.92
N GLY A 301 17.94 5.03 -8.16
CA GLY A 301 17.64 6.35 -8.73
C GLY A 301 16.55 7.07 -7.92
N GLY A 302 15.46 6.36 -7.57
CA GLY A 302 14.38 6.91 -6.76
C GLY A 302 14.86 7.38 -5.39
N PHE A 303 15.58 6.56 -4.62
CA PHE A 303 16.10 6.98 -3.31
C PHE A 303 17.13 8.10 -3.44
N GLY A 304 17.97 8.12 -4.48
CA GLY A 304 18.88 9.23 -4.76
C GLY A 304 18.15 10.55 -4.95
N ILE A 305 17.05 10.55 -5.73
CA ILE A 305 16.18 11.74 -5.90
C ILE A 305 15.56 12.15 -4.55
N VAL A 306 15.08 11.20 -3.74
CA VAL A 306 14.52 11.53 -2.42
C VAL A 306 15.55 12.16 -1.52
N VAL A 307 16.79 11.66 -1.47
CA VAL A 307 17.89 12.25 -0.68
C VAL A 307 18.11 13.72 -1.06
N VAL A 308 18.29 13.99 -2.35
CA VAL A 308 18.54 15.35 -2.85
C VAL A 308 17.34 16.27 -2.56
N CYS A 309 16.12 15.83 -2.91
CA CYS A 309 14.93 16.65 -2.79
C CYS A 309 14.52 16.89 -1.33
N ALA A 310 14.65 15.90 -0.45
CA ALA A 310 14.40 16.06 0.98
C ALA A 310 15.42 17.01 1.63
N GLY A 311 16.71 16.90 1.26
CA GLY A 311 17.76 17.81 1.71
C GLY A 311 17.51 19.26 1.27
N ILE A 312 17.14 19.48 0.00
CA ILE A 312 16.76 20.80 -0.51
C ILE A 312 15.55 21.34 0.26
N SER A 313 14.51 20.51 0.45
CA SER A 313 13.26 20.92 1.11
C SER A 313 13.47 21.25 2.60
N ALA A 314 14.45 20.62 3.27
CA ALA A 314 14.81 20.91 4.66
C ALA A 314 15.37 22.35 4.84
N GLY A 315 15.96 22.92 3.79
CA GLY A 315 16.42 24.32 3.76
C GLY A 315 15.32 25.34 3.49
N THR A 316 14.05 24.93 3.43
CA THR A 316 12.88 25.79 3.17
C THR A 316 13.05 26.71 1.95
N PRO A 317 13.36 26.14 0.75
CA PRO A 317 13.55 26.95 -0.46
C PRO A 317 12.24 27.63 -0.88
N PRO A 318 12.30 28.72 -1.68
CA PRO A 318 11.10 29.34 -2.24
C PRO A 318 10.24 28.30 -2.96
N LEU A 319 8.91 28.32 -2.68
CA LEU A 319 7.98 27.38 -3.34
C LEU A 319 7.90 27.60 -4.85
N ALA A 320 7.98 28.87 -5.29
CA ALA A 320 8.04 29.19 -6.70
C ALA A 320 9.36 28.66 -7.29
N GLY A 321 9.27 27.59 -8.10
CA GLY A 321 10.43 26.94 -8.71
C GLY A 321 10.96 25.77 -7.89
N ILE A 322 12.10 25.93 -7.21
CA ILE A 322 12.89 24.85 -6.60
C ILE A 322 12.07 24.03 -5.59
N GLY A 323 11.31 24.67 -4.71
CA GLY A 323 10.52 23.97 -3.70
C GLY A 323 9.45 23.07 -4.31
N THR A 324 8.67 23.60 -5.26
CA THR A 324 7.63 22.80 -5.95
C THR A 324 8.24 21.64 -6.74
N VAL A 325 9.33 21.88 -7.47
CA VAL A 325 10.03 20.82 -8.23
C VAL A 325 10.56 19.75 -7.28
N ALA A 326 11.17 20.12 -6.15
CA ALA A 326 11.67 19.17 -5.16
C ALA A 326 10.54 18.31 -4.58
N PHE A 327 9.38 18.89 -4.23
CA PHE A 327 8.24 18.12 -3.72
C PHE A 327 7.64 17.17 -4.77
N LEU A 328 7.46 17.62 -6.00
CA LEU A 328 6.91 16.77 -7.06
C LEU A 328 7.87 15.65 -7.48
N ALA A 329 9.18 15.95 -7.57
CA ALA A 329 10.21 14.96 -7.83
C ALA A 329 10.30 13.92 -6.69
N MET A 330 10.21 14.35 -5.44
CA MET A 330 10.16 13.46 -4.28
C MET A 330 8.91 12.59 -4.30
N ALA A 331 7.73 13.14 -4.62
CA ALA A 331 6.50 12.37 -4.79
C ALA A 331 6.63 11.30 -5.87
N ALA A 332 7.18 11.68 -7.04
CA ALA A 332 7.41 10.78 -8.16
C ALA A 332 8.38 9.65 -7.79
N ALA A 333 9.47 9.99 -7.10
CA ALA A 333 10.47 9.03 -6.66
C ALA A 333 9.94 8.03 -5.62
N LEU A 334 9.22 8.52 -4.60
CA LEU A 334 8.59 7.67 -3.58
C LEU A 334 7.51 6.75 -4.19
N GLY A 335 6.69 7.29 -5.11
CA GLY A 335 5.71 6.51 -5.85
C GLY A 335 6.37 5.41 -6.68
N SER A 336 7.35 5.76 -7.51
CA SER A 336 8.11 4.81 -8.34
C SER A 336 8.81 3.75 -7.50
N GLY A 337 9.46 4.14 -6.41
CA GLY A 337 10.12 3.23 -5.48
C GLY A 337 9.15 2.23 -4.84
N SER A 338 7.92 2.67 -4.53
CA SER A 338 6.86 1.79 -4.03
C SER A 338 6.47 0.72 -5.06
N GLY A 339 6.32 1.08 -6.34
CA GLY A 339 6.05 0.12 -7.42
C GLY A 339 7.22 -0.83 -7.67
N ALA A 340 8.43 -0.29 -7.75
CA ALA A 340 9.65 -1.05 -8.00
C ALA A 340 9.97 -2.06 -6.87
N THR A 341 9.60 -1.78 -5.61
CA THR A 341 9.80 -2.73 -4.51
C THR A 341 9.00 -4.02 -4.72
N PHE A 342 7.75 -3.93 -5.19
CA PHE A 342 6.95 -5.13 -5.47
C PHE A 342 7.39 -5.84 -6.74
N ALA A 343 7.89 -5.10 -7.74
CA ALA A 343 8.56 -5.71 -8.89
C ALA A 343 9.80 -6.51 -8.44
N LEU A 344 10.64 -5.97 -7.55
CA LEU A 344 11.78 -6.68 -6.96
C LEU A 344 11.34 -8.00 -6.30
N ILE A 345 10.32 -7.95 -5.43
CA ILE A 345 9.80 -9.14 -4.76
C ILE A 345 9.35 -10.19 -5.79
N ALA A 346 8.62 -9.77 -6.83
CA ALA A 346 8.15 -10.68 -7.88
C ALA A 346 9.30 -11.26 -8.73
N GLN A 347 10.42 -10.52 -8.89
CA GLN A 347 11.59 -10.96 -9.65
C GLN A 347 12.47 -11.97 -8.90
N VAL A 348 12.54 -11.89 -7.55
CA VAL A 348 13.51 -12.68 -6.78
C VAL A 348 12.88 -13.68 -5.79
N THR A 349 11.55 -13.64 -5.62
CA THR A 349 10.83 -14.53 -4.68
C THR A 349 10.08 -15.61 -5.44
N ASP A 350 10.11 -16.84 -4.93
CA ASP A 350 9.30 -17.94 -5.46
C ASP A 350 7.80 -17.54 -5.54
N PRO A 351 7.10 -17.82 -6.66
CA PRO A 351 5.69 -17.45 -6.83
C PRO A 351 4.77 -17.91 -5.69
N SER A 352 5.04 -19.06 -5.08
CA SER A 352 4.25 -19.61 -3.96
C SER A 352 4.44 -18.83 -2.64
N ARG A 353 5.47 -17.99 -2.53
CA ARG A 353 5.82 -17.21 -1.34
C ARG A 353 5.54 -15.70 -1.49
N VAL A 354 5.26 -15.23 -2.70
CA VAL A 354 5.04 -13.79 -2.99
C VAL A 354 3.99 -13.18 -2.08
N GLY A 355 2.86 -13.86 -1.85
CA GLY A 355 1.79 -13.36 -0.99
C GLY A 355 2.22 -13.16 0.46
N GLY A 356 2.88 -14.17 1.04
CA GLY A 356 3.38 -14.06 2.41
C GLY A 356 4.49 -13.02 2.59
N VAL A 357 5.43 -12.90 1.63
CA VAL A 357 6.46 -11.85 1.63
C VAL A 357 5.81 -10.48 1.47
N THR A 358 4.85 -10.33 0.53
CA THR A 358 4.09 -9.09 0.32
C THR A 358 3.33 -8.66 1.57
N GLY A 359 2.77 -9.62 2.33
CA GLY A 359 2.09 -9.32 3.60
C GLY A 359 3.03 -8.70 4.63
N LEU A 360 4.22 -9.27 4.82
CA LEU A 360 5.26 -8.74 5.72
C LEU A 360 5.76 -7.36 5.25
N VAL A 361 6.09 -7.23 3.98
CA VAL A 361 6.58 -5.97 3.39
C VAL A 361 5.49 -4.89 3.43
N GLY A 362 4.25 -5.26 3.14
CA GLY A 362 3.10 -4.35 3.23
C GLY A 362 2.84 -3.86 4.66
N ALA A 363 3.03 -4.73 5.67
CA ALA A 363 2.93 -4.35 7.08
C ALA A 363 4.03 -3.34 7.46
N ALA A 364 5.28 -3.60 7.06
CA ALA A 364 6.39 -2.69 7.30
C ALA A 364 6.18 -1.32 6.65
N GLY A 365 5.66 -1.30 5.42
CA GLY A 365 5.32 -0.03 4.74
C GLY A 365 4.25 0.78 5.46
N GLY A 366 3.19 0.12 5.94
CA GLY A 366 2.16 0.78 6.73
C GLY A 366 2.69 1.35 8.05
N LEU A 367 3.46 0.56 8.80
CA LEU A 367 4.13 1.02 10.03
C LEU A 367 5.13 2.14 9.74
N GLY A 368 5.88 2.06 8.61
CA GLY A 368 6.77 3.13 8.14
C GLY A 368 6.05 4.43 7.84
N GLY A 369 4.77 4.37 7.45
CA GLY A 369 3.92 5.56 7.28
C GLY A 369 3.33 6.09 8.58
N PHE A 370 3.22 5.25 9.60
CA PHE A 370 2.62 5.58 10.88
C PHE A 370 3.62 6.18 11.88
N VAL A 371 4.81 5.56 12.01
CA VAL A 371 5.80 5.96 13.03
C VAL A 371 6.35 7.37 12.83
N PRO A 372 6.77 7.80 11.61
CA PRO A 372 7.33 9.14 11.42
C PRO A 372 6.38 10.27 11.81
N PRO A 373 5.06 10.24 11.48
CA PRO A 373 4.12 11.24 11.96
C PRO A 373 4.10 11.42 13.48
N LEU A 374 4.13 10.35 14.25
CA LEU A 374 4.14 10.44 15.71
C LEU A 374 5.42 11.09 16.24
N ILE A 375 6.58 10.67 15.71
CA ILE A 375 7.88 11.27 16.06
C ILE A 375 7.89 12.75 15.72
N MET A 376 7.38 13.11 14.54
CA MET A 376 7.37 14.48 14.06
C MET A 376 6.46 15.38 14.88
N GLY A 377 5.28 14.91 15.28
CA GLY A 377 4.40 15.67 16.19
C GLY A 377 5.11 16.00 17.50
N TYR A 378 5.80 15.03 18.09
CA TYR A 378 6.60 15.22 19.30
C TYR A 378 7.76 16.19 19.09
N VAL A 379 8.52 16.03 18.01
CA VAL A 379 9.67 16.88 17.68
C VAL A 379 9.23 18.30 17.40
N TYR A 380 8.17 18.51 16.61
CA TYR A 380 7.64 19.83 16.30
C TYR A 380 7.18 20.57 17.57
N GLY A 381 6.53 19.88 18.50
CA GLY A 381 6.12 20.46 19.77
C GLY A 381 7.28 21.01 20.61
N ARG A 382 8.51 20.51 20.38
CA ARG A 382 9.72 20.96 21.10
C ARG A 382 10.58 21.97 20.31
N THR A 383 10.60 21.86 18.98
CA THR A 383 11.55 22.59 18.12
C THR A 383 10.88 23.63 17.23
N SER A 384 9.56 23.58 17.11
CA SER A 384 8.74 24.39 16.19
C SER A 384 9.23 24.33 14.73
N SER A 385 9.92 23.25 14.35
CA SER A 385 10.51 23.05 13.03
C SER A 385 10.12 21.71 12.42
N TYR A 386 9.72 21.74 11.15
CA TYR A 386 9.49 20.55 10.33
C TYR A 386 10.75 20.07 9.57
N ALA A 387 11.85 20.84 9.58
CA ALA A 387 13.08 20.49 8.88
C ALA A 387 13.66 19.14 9.34
N ILE A 388 13.50 18.82 10.63
CA ILE A 388 13.99 17.56 11.21
C ILE A 388 13.36 16.34 10.52
N GLY A 389 12.08 16.39 10.19
CA GLY A 389 11.43 15.26 9.47
C GLY A 389 11.93 15.11 8.05
N LEU A 390 12.20 16.20 7.37
CA LEU A 390 12.82 16.17 6.04
C LEU A 390 14.23 15.60 6.10
N TRP A 391 15.02 15.96 7.12
CA TRP A 391 16.33 15.36 7.36
C TRP A 391 16.22 13.88 7.73
N MET A 392 15.23 13.46 8.52
CA MET A 392 14.98 12.04 8.80
C MET A 392 14.67 11.27 7.51
N LEU A 393 13.83 11.83 6.64
CA LEU A 393 13.54 11.25 5.32
C LEU A 393 14.80 11.18 4.45
N CYS A 394 15.61 12.23 4.44
CA CYS A 394 16.90 12.28 3.72
C CYS A 394 17.83 11.15 4.20
N VAL A 395 18.05 11.02 5.51
CA VAL A 395 18.93 10.00 6.08
C VAL A 395 18.39 8.58 5.82
N THR A 396 17.10 8.34 6.04
CA THR A 396 16.51 7.02 5.79
C THR A 396 16.53 6.65 4.31
N ALA A 397 16.33 7.60 3.41
CA ALA A 397 16.47 7.38 1.97
C ALA A 397 17.94 7.12 1.56
N ALA A 398 18.92 7.80 2.18
CA ALA A 398 20.34 7.53 1.95
C ALA A 398 20.73 6.12 2.41
N LEU A 399 20.23 5.69 3.56
CA LEU A 399 20.42 4.31 4.04
C LEU A 399 19.77 3.28 3.11
N ALA A 400 18.55 3.56 2.62
CA ALA A 400 17.88 2.71 1.66
C ALA A 400 18.61 2.65 0.31
N LEU A 401 19.16 3.77 -0.17
CA LEU A 401 20.03 3.82 -1.35
C LEU A 401 21.26 2.95 -1.18
N LEU A 402 21.99 3.14 -0.07
CA LEU A 402 23.19 2.36 0.24
C LEU A 402 22.86 0.86 0.31
N LEU A 403 21.79 0.50 1.00
CA LEU A 403 21.33 -0.89 1.09
C LEU A 403 21.00 -1.46 -0.30
N THR A 404 20.34 -0.69 -1.14
CA THR A 404 19.93 -1.10 -2.49
C THR A 404 21.14 -1.43 -3.35
N VAL A 405 22.15 -0.56 -3.40
CA VAL A 405 23.32 -0.73 -4.28
C VAL A 405 24.33 -1.74 -3.74
N THR A 406 24.28 -2.08 -2.47
CA THR A 406 25.23 -3.01 -1.82
C THR A 406 24.59 -4.39 -1.59
N ILE A 407 23.74 -4.51 -0.59
CA ILE A 407 23.22 -5.78 -0.09
C ILE A 407 22.10 -6.32 -0.98
N VAL A 408 21.10 -5.49 -1.31
CA VAL A 408 19.94 -5.93 -2.10
C VAL A 408 20.37 -6.36 -3.49
N ARG A 409 21.27 -5.63 -4.12
CA ARG A 409 21.85 -6.01 -5.43
C ARG A 409 22.49 -7.40 -5.42
N ARG A 410 23.25 -7.72 -4.35
CA ARG A 410 23.88 -9.05 -4.20
C ARG A 410 22.85 -10.15 -4.00
N THR A 411 21.86 -9.91 -3.11
CA THR A 411 20.78 -10.87 -2.86
C THR A 411 19.92 -11.12 -4.10
N ALA A 412 19.66 -10.08 -4.90
CA ALA A 412 18.90 -10.21 -6.13
C ALA A 412 19.67 -11.04 -7.18
N ALA A 413 20.99 -10.82 -7.34
CA ALA A 413 21.83 -11.58 -8.25
C ALA A 413 21.86 -13.08 -7.90
N SER A 414 22.10 -13.41 -6.61
CA SER A 414 22.11 -14.81 -6.15
C SER A 414 20.73 -15.50 -6.27
N GLY A 415 19.64 -14.77 -6.12
CA GLY A 415 18.28 -15.29 -6.28
C GLY A 415 17.89 -15.55 -7.75
N GLN A 416 18.50 -14.84 -8.70
CA GLN A 416 18.31 -15.07 -10.12
C GLN A 416 19.14 -16.26 -10.65
N GLU A 417 20.33 -16.48 -10.13
CA GLU A 417 21.18 -17.63 -10.47
C GLU A 417 20.61 -18.97 -9.95
N ALA A 418 19.81 -18.93 -8.89
CA ALA A 418 19.17 -20.12 -8.28
C ALA A 418 17.85 -20.54 -8.95
N ARG A 419 17.37 -19.80 -9.94
CA ARG A 419 16.16 -20.09 -10.74
C ARG A 419 16.48 -20.63 -12.12
#